data_4abc6f5dd609cab48244c2160b3c7886
#
_entry.id   4abc6f5dd609cab48244c2160b3c7886
#
_cell.length_a   1.000
_cell.length_b   1.000
_cell.length_c   1.000
_cell.angle_alpha   90.00
_cell.angle_beta   90.00
_cell.angle_gamma   90.00
#
_symmetry.space_group_name_H-M   'P 1'
#
loop_
_entity.id
_entity.type
_entity.pdbx_description
1 polymer ?
#
loop_
_entity_poly.entity_id
_entity_poly.type
_entity_poly.pdbx_seq_one_letter_code
_entity_poly.pdbx_strand_id
1 'polypeptide(L)'
;MNSYLLLFKFETNYKEMKIKLSLAVLIMIGCVTCSKDTYNTVPTLKFLEVNGSVFARVPPSTIIFKLEFTDKEGDISDTIWMQRVSLVGACQYLNYTDSFPIPDIGEPHNVKGEFDFTFDYPPQDQSPNLSGCTQHDDTCYLRFWMHDKANHVSDTVQSPNIVLLQQ
;
A
#
# COMPACT_ATOMS: atom_id res chain seq x y z
N MET A 1 7.98 76.49 -6.58
CA MET A 1 7.49 75.67 -7.69
C MET A 1 8.10 74.27 -7.66
N ASN A 2 8.89 73.92 -6.64
CA ASN A 2 9.60 72.61 -6.55
C ASN A 2 8.96 71.56 -5.62
N SER A 3 7.96 71.97 -4.84
CA SER A 3 7.36 71.03 -3.84
C SER A 3 6.41 69.98 -4.46
N TYR A 4 5.70 70.35 -5.54
CA TYR A 4 4.78 69.42 -6.20
C TYR A 4 5.51 68.33 -7.01
N LEU A 5 6.70 68.63 -7.53
CA LEU A 5 7.47 67.64 -8.30
C LEU A 5 8.03 66.51 -7.44
N LEU A 6 8.38 66.82 -6.17
CA LEU A 6 8.87 65.83 -5.20
C LEU A 6 7.78 64.91 -4.70
N LEU A 7 6.57 65.40 -4.48
CA LEU A 7 5.41 64.60 -4.09
C LEU A 7 4.97 63.62 -5.19
N PHE A 8 4.99 64.11 -6.45
CA PHE A 8 4.63 63.26 -7.60
C PHE A 8 5.63 62.12 -7.83
N LYS A 9 6.91 62.35 -7.58
CA LYS A 9 7.97 61.36 -7.70
C LYS A 9 7.92 60.31 -6.58
N PHE A 10 7.43 60.71 -5.41
CA PHE A 10 7.25 59.81 -4.28
C PHE A 10 6.05 58.86 -4.46
N GLU A 11 4.93 59.35 -5.03
CA GLU A 11 3.77 58.53 -5.32
C GLU A 11 4.00 57.50 -6.42
N THR A 12 4.74 57.83 -7.47
CA THR A 12 5.08 56.89 -8.54
C THR A 12 5.98 55.77 -8.02
N ASN A 13 6.96 56.09 -7.18
CA ASN A 13 7.82 55.07 -6.56
C ASN A 13 7.04 54.14 -5.61
N TYR A 14 6.08 54.69 -4.87
CA TYR A 14 5.26 53.88 -3.96
C TYR A 14 4.30 52.94 -4.69
N LYS A 15 3.69 53.37 -5.78
CA LYS A 15 2.86 52.49 -6.62
C LYS A 15 3.68 51.36 -7.30
N GLU A 16 4.83 51.71 -7.86
CA GLU A 16 5.74 50.71 -8.45
C GLU A 16 6.26 49.71 -7.42
N MET A 17 6.57 50.16 -6.22
CA MET A 17 7.01 49.32 -5.14
C MET A 17 5.90 48.34 -4.67
N LYS A 18 4.65 48.82 -4.58
CA LYS A 18 3.50 47.93 -4.28
C LYS A 18 3.24 46.91 -5.36
N ILE A 19 3.36 47.29 -6.65
CA ILE A 19 3.18 46.35 -7.77
C ILE A 19 4.29 45.28 -7.76
N LYS A 20 5.53 45.70 -7.56
CA LYS A 20 6.67 44.76 -7.45
C LYS A 20 6.54 43.83 -6.26
N LEU A 21 6.09 44.34 -5.12
CA LEU A 21 5.85 43.54 -3.91
C LEU A 21 4.67 42.56 -4.10
N SER A 22 3.59 43.02 -4.72
CA SER A 22 2.44 42.16 -5.04
C SER A 22 2.79 41.06 -6.05
N LEU A 23 3.61 41.37 -7.06
CA LEU A 23 4.08 40.41 -8.03
C LEU A 23 5.01 39.37 -7.38
N ALA A 24 5.89 39.79 -6.46
CA ALA A 24 6.77 38.89 -5.71
C ALA A 24 5.98 37.94 -4.80
N VAL A 25 4.93 38.41 -4.13
CA VAL A 25 4.04 37.58 -3.31
C VAL A 25 3.25 36.60 -4.18
N LEU A 26 2.78 37.03 -5.36
CA LEU A 26 2.07 36.12 -6.29
C LEU A 26 2.97 35.00 -6.81
N ILE A 27 4.26 35.29 -7.06
CA ILE A 27 5.25 34.27 -7.48
C ILE A 27 5.57 33.30 -6.35
N MET A 28 5.64 33.76 -5.08
CA MET A 28 5.84 32.87 -3.93
C MET A 28 4.68 31.91 -3.68
N ILE A 29 3.44 32.33 -3.98
CA ILE A 29 2.26 31.44 -3.82
C ILE A 29 2.22 30.38 -4.93
N GLY A 30 2.81 30.66 -6.10
CA GLY A 30 2.88 29.69 -7.22
C GLY A 30 3.89 28.56 -7.01
N CYS A 31 4.75 28.64 -6.01
CA CYS A 31 5.75 27.61 -5.69
C CYS A 31 5.27 26.59 -4.65
N VAL A 32 3.96 26.45 -4.40
CA VAL A 32 3.41 25.26 -3.76
C VAL A 32 3.51 24.13 -4.80
N THR A 33 4.71 23.60 -4.96
CA THR A 33 4.93 22.40 -5.75
C THR A 33 4.11 21.28 -5.14
N CYS A 34 3.11 20.83 -5.86
CA CYS A 34 2.48 19.55 -5.64
C CYS A 34 3.62 18.53 -5.62
N SER A 35 4.03 18.04 -4.45
CA SER A 35 4.98 16.94 -4.35
C SER A 35 4.27 15.74 -4.93
N LYS A 36 4.59 15.40 -6.17
CA LYS A 36 4.13 14.19 -6.79
C LYS A 36 4.88 13.05 -6.10
N ASP A 37 4.16 12.21 -5.40
CA ASP A 37 4.77 11.03 -4.79
C ASP A 37 5.56 10.29 -5.87
N THR A 38 6.85 10.06 -5.61
CA THR A 38 7.72 9.34 -6.53
C THR A 38 8.07 8.02 -5.85
N TYR A 39 7.57 6.93 -6.41
CA TYR A 39 7.84 5.59 -5.91
C TYR A 39 9.14 5.02 -6.48
N ASN A 40 9.58 3.88 -5.93
CA ASN A 40 10.76 3.17 -6.41
C ASN A 40 10.40 2.29 -7.62
N THR A 41 11.40 2.01 -8.46
CA THR A 41 11.31 1.04 -9.56
C THR A 41 11.07 -0.39 -9.05
N VAL A 42 11.66 -0.74 -7.91
CA VAL A 42 11.36 -2.01 -7.24
C VAL A 42 10.01 -1.85 -6.53
N PRO A 43 9.04 -2.73 -6.78
CA PRO A 43 7.75 -2.66 -6.14
C PRO A 43 7.89 -2.81 -4.62
N THR A 44 7.05 -2.11 -3.87
CA THR A 44 7.03 -2.21 -2.42
C THR A 44 5.69 -2.78 -1.96
N LEU A 45 5.75 -3.64 -0.94
CA LEU A 45 4.58 -4.11 -0.22
C LEU A 45 4.59 -3.59 1.22
N LYS A 46 3.41 -3.36 1.76
CA LYS A 46 3.20 -3.05 3.17
C LYS A 46 1.99 -3.82 3.67
N PHE A 47 2.15 -4.54 4.77
CA PHE A 47 1.03 -5.14 5.46
C PHE A 47 0.20 -4.04 6.16
N LEU A 48 -1.10 -3.99 5.91
CA LEU A 48 -2.00 -3.04 6.54
C LEU A 48 -2.70 -3.65 7.75
N GLU A 49 -3.54 -4.66 7.50
CA GLU A 49 -4.34 -5.27 8.55
C GLU A 49 -4.80 -6.69 8.20
N VAL A 50 -5.25 -7.40 9.21
CA VAL A 50 -6.10 -8.58 9.10
C VAL A 50 -7.36 -8.33 9.92
N ASN A 51 -8.51 -8.78 9.44
CA ASN A 51 -9.83 -8.49 10.04
C ASN A 51 -10.11 -9.19 11.38
N GLY A 52 -9.13 -9.91 11.92
CA GLY A 52 -9.23 -10.57 13.23
C GLY A 52 -7.95 -11.30 13.60
N SER A 53 -7.88 -11.79 14.83
CA SER A 53 -6.75 -12.58 15.32
C SER A 53 -7.12 -14.03 15.66
N VAL A 54 -8.42 -14.34 15.80
CA VAL A 54 -8.92 -15.68 16.09
C VAL A 54 -10.10 -15.98 15.20
N PHE A 55 -10.06 -17.10 14.51
CA PHE A 55 -11.08 -17.51 13.55
C PHE A 55 -11.64 -18.88 13.88
N ALA A 56 -12.96 -18.97 13.97
CA ALA A 56 -13.68 -20.19 14.28
C ALA A 56 -14.16 -20.90 13.02
N ARG A 57 -14.29 -22.21 13.12
CA ARG A 57 -14.90 -23.03 12.05
C ARG A 57 -16.42 -22.95 12.09
N VAL A 58 -16.99 -22.72 13.28
CA VAL A 58 -18.43 -22.70 13.50
C VAL A 58 -18.78 -21.51 14.41
N PRO A 59 -19.53 -20.51 13.93
CA PRO A 59 -19.89 -20.34 12.53
C PRO A 59 -18.65 -20.12 11.63
N PRO A 60 -18.73 -20.39 10.33
CA PRO A 60 -17.63 -20.15 9.43
C PRO A 60 -17.17 -18.70 9.45
N SER A 61 -15.86 -18.50 9.37
CA SER A 61 -15.23 -17.18 9.41
C SER A 61 -14.64 -16.84 8.03
N THR A 62 -14.71 -15.58 7.66
CA THR A 62 -13.96 -15.04 6.51
C THR A 62 -12.76 -14.28 7.04
N ILE A 63 -11.57 -14.60 6.54
CA ILE A 63 -10.30 -14.00 6.92
C ILE A 63 -9.85 -13.11 5.77
N ILE A 64 -9.60 -11.82 6.06
CA ILE A 64 -9.18 -10.85 5.05
C ILE A 64 -7.86 -10.24 5.47
N PHE A 65 -6.82 -10.40 4.64
CA PHE A 65 -5.54 -9.74 4.79
C PHE A 65 -5.45 -8.61 3.78
N LYS A 66 -5.16 -7.41 4.25
CA LYS A 66 -4.99 -6.22 3.39
C LYS A 66 -3.53 -5.84 3.28
N LEU A 67 -3.10 -5.62 2.07
CA LEU A 67 -1.75 -5.19 1.71
C LEU A 67 -1.84 -3.93 0.86
N GLU A 68 -0.96 -2.98 1.11
CA GLU A 68 -0.73 -1.83 0.24
C GLU A 68 0.49 -2.10 -0.64
N PHE A 69 0.43 -1.72 -1.90
CA PHE A 69 1.58 -1.74 -2.78
C PHE A 69 1.84 -0.36 -3.39
N THR A 70 3.10 -0.10 -3.72
CA THR A 70 3.49 1.05 -4.55
C THR A 70 4.53 0.62 -5.57
N ASP A 71 4.44 1.21 -6.77
CA ASP A 71 5.40 1.01 -7.83
C ASP A 71 5.53 2.24 -8.72
N LYS A 72 6.72 2.50 -9.24
CA LYS A 72 7.00 3.67 -10.07
C LYS A 72 6.58 3.50 -11.52
N GLU A 73 6.90 2.37 -12.10
CA GLU A 73 6.62 2.03 -13.50
C GLU A 73 5.18 1.54 -13.70
N GLY A 74 4.56 0.97 -12.66
CA GLY A 74 3.22 0.42 -12.69
C GLY A 74 3.11 -0.93 -13.38
N ASP A 75 4.23 -1.59 -13.64
CA ASP A 75 4.32 -2.88 -14.33
C ASP A 75 4.13 -4.09 -13.39
N ILE A 76 3.30 -3.94 -12.36
CA ILE A 76 3.04 -4.94 -11.32
C ILE A 76 2.19 -6.13 -11.78
N SER A 77 1.67 -6.11 -13.00
CA SER A 77 0.75 -7.15 -13.50
C SER A 77 1.48 -8.48 -13.78
N ASP A 78 2.03 -9.10 -12.75
CA ASP A 78 2.66 -10.41 -12.80
C ASP A 78 2.11 -11.29 -11.66
N THR A 79 2.82 -11.43 -10.55
CA THR A 79 2.48 -12.43 -9.53
C THR A 79 2.75 -11.92 -8.13
N ILE A 80 1.79 -12.12 -7.23
CA ILE A 80 1.99 -12.00 -5.79
C ILE A 80 2.04 -13.40 -5.18
N TRP A 81 3.03 -13.61 -4.35
CA TRP A 81 3.27 -14.86 -3.65
C TRP A 81 2.84 -14.77 -2.20
N MET A 82 2.33 -15.86 -1.68
CA MET A 82 1.96 -16.01 -0.29
C MET A 82 2.58 -17.30 0.28
N GLN A 83 3.12 -17.20 1.48
CA GLN A 83 3.60 -18.35 2.24
C GLN A 83 2.89 -18.40 3.59
N ARG A 84 2.23 -19.53 3.87
CA ARG A 84 1.72 -19.83 5.21
C ARG A 84 2.79 -20.51 6.05
N VAL A 85 2.92 -20.07 7.32
CA VAL A 85 3.83 -20.63 8.29
C VAL A 85 3.10 -20.89 9.61
N SER A 86 2.95 -22.18 9.96
CA SER A 86 2.43 -22.58 11.27
C SER A 86 3.53 -22.55 12.32
N LEU A 87 3.20 -22.00 13.50
CA LEU A 87 4.06 -21.99 14.69
C LEU A 87 3.84 -23.21 15.56
N VAL A 88 2.79 -24.00 15.28
CA VAL A 88 2.47 -25.25 16.01
C VAL A 88 3.14 -26.43 15.32
N GLY A 89 4.07 -27.10 15.99
CA GLY A 89 4.86 -28.17 15.41
C GLY A 89 4.02 -29.28 14.78
N ALA A 90 2.92 -29.67 15.42
CA ALA A 90 1.98 -30.68 14.90
C ALA A 90 1.22 -30.24 13.65
N CYS A 91 1.21 -28.94 13.32
CA CYS A 91 0.48 -28.36 12.21
C CYS A 91 1.39 -27.91 11.05
N GLN A 92 2.70 -28.07 11.16
CA GLN A 92 3.67 -27.64 10.14
C GLN A 92 3.49 -28.33 8.78
N TYR A 93 2.84 -29.49 8.73
CA TYR A 93 2.47 -30.14 7.47
C TYR A 93 1.51 -29.30 6.60
N LEU A 94 0.88 -28.27 7.19
CA LEU A 94 0.02 -27.33 6.51
C LEU A 94 0.78 -26.09 5.95
N ASN A 95 2.10 -26.02 6.15
CA ASN A 95 2.89 -24.96 5.55
C ASN A 95 2.95 -25.16 4.03
N TYR A 96 2.68 -24.08 3.31
CA TYR A 96 2.73 -24.07 1.85
C TYR A 96 3.06 -22.70 1.32
N THR A 97 3.45 -22.65 0.06
CA THR A 97 3.61 -21.42 -0.71
C THR A 97 2.67 -21.50 -1.91
N ASP A 98 1.97 -20.42 -2.18
CA ASP A 98 1.06 -20.28 -3.31
C ASP A 98 1.30 -18.96 -4.02
N SER A 99 0.77 -18.83 -5.22
CA SER A 99 0.93 -17.63 -6.04
C SER A 99 -0.37 -17.25 -6.70
N PHE A 100 -0.61 -15.94 -6.79
CA PHE A 100 -1.82 -15.37 -7.36
C PHE A 100 -1.45 -14.40 -8.46
N PRO A 101 -2.05 -14.53 -9.66
CA PRO A 101 -1.82 -13.57 -10.72
C PRO A 101 -2.43 -12.22 -10.36
N ILE A 102 -1.67 -11.15 -10.56
CA ILE A 102 -2.15 -9.79 -10.42
C ILE A 102 -2.88 -9.41 -11.72
N PRO A 103 -4.12 -8.92 -11.67
CA PRO A 103 -4.84 -8.46 -12.86
C PRO A 103 -4.06 -7.36 -13.59
N ASP A 104 -4.16 -7.34 -14.91
CA ASP A 104 -3.57 -6.26 -15.70
C ASP A 104 -4.33 -4.96 -15.46
N ILE A 105 -3.64 -3.99 -14.85
CA ILE A 105 -4.17 -2.65 -14.56
C ILE A 105 -3.64 -1.59 -15.55
N GLY A 106 -2.97 -2.02 -16.62
CA GLY A 106 -2.13 -1.16 -17.44
C GLY A 106 -0.80 -0.85 -16.74
N GLU A 107 -0.11 0.18 -17.19
CA GLU A 107 1.18 0.59 -16.61
C GLU A 107 1.14 2.07 -16.19
N PRO A 108 0.29 2.45 -15.21
CA PRO A 108 0.22 3.83 -14.73
C PRO A 108 1.46 4.16 -13.92
N HIS A 109 2.20 5.20 -14.32
CA HIS A 109 3.37 5.64 -13.56
C HIS A 109 2.98 6.09 -12.14
N ASN A 110 3.82 5.73 -11.16
CA ASN A 110 3.63 6.01 -9.74
C ASN A 110 2.28 5.47 -9.24
N VAL A 111 2.08 4.17 -9.39
CA VAL A 111 0.88 3.48 -8.94
C VAL A 111 0.94 3.18 -7.45
N LYS A 112 -0.20 3.29 -6.81
CA LYS A 112 -0.46 2.84 -5.45
C LYS A 112 -1.82 2.16 -5.42
N GLY A 113 -1.92 1.04 -4.73
CA GLY A 113 -3.17 0.30 -4.59
C GLY A 113 -3.16 -0.65 -3.41
N GLU A 114 -4.22 -1.43 -3.28
CA GLU A 114 -4.39 -2.40 -2.21
C GLU A 114 -4.75 -3.77 -2.80
N PHE A 115 -4.31 -4.83 -2.10
CA PHE A 115 -4.72 -6.20 -2.32
C PHE A 115 -5.51 -6.69 -1.11
N ASP A 116 -6.67 -7.28 -1.35
CA ASP A 116 -7.46 -7.99 -0.36
C ASP A 116 -7.36 -9.50 -0.62
N PHE A 117 -6.64 -10.21 0.25
CA PHE A 117 -6.61 -11.69 0.25
C PHE A 117 -7.69 -12.22 1.15
N THR A 118 -8.70 -12.83 0.55
CA THR A 118 -9.86 -13.35 1.26
C THR A 118 -9.83 -14.88 1.29
N PHE A 119 -9.93 -15.46 2.49
CA PHE A 119 -9.98 -16.88 2.73
C PHE A 119 -11.22 -17.23 3.53
N ASP A 120 -11.88 -18.32 3.17
CA ASP A 120 -12.93 -18.90 3.99
C ASP A 120 -12.32 -19.92 4.98
N TYR A 121 -12.81 -19.87 6.22
CA TYR A 121 -12.42 -20.82 7.25
C TYR A 121 -13.67 -21.42 7.94
N PRO A 122 -13.91 -22.75 7.82
CA PRO A 122 -13.14 -23.70 7.06
C PRO A 122 -13.21 -23.46 5.54
N PRO A 123 -12.21 -23.91 4.77
CA PRO A 123 -12.22 -23.72 3.32
C PRO A 123 -13.49 -24.24 2.66
N GLN A 124 -14.05 -23.46 1.74
CA GLN A 124 -15.11 -23.86 0.81
C GLN A 124 -14.46 -24.27 -0.52
N ASP A 125 -15.17 -25.07 -1.31
CA ASP A 125 -14.64 -25.80 -2.48
C ASP A 125 -13.92 -24.99 -3.59
N GLN A 126 -13.88 -23.67 -3.52
CA GLN A 126 -13.24 -22.81 -4.55
C GLN A 126 -12.40 -21.67 -4.01
N SER A 127 -12.20 -21.60 -2.72
CA SER A 127 -11.42 -20.56 -2.06
C SER A 127 -9.94 -20.94 -1.95
N PRO A 128 -8.99 -20.01 -1.97
CA PRO A 128 -7.63 -20.27 -1.54
C PRO A 128 -7.63 -20.98 -0.20
N ASN A 129 -6.82 -22.02 -0.07
CA ASN A 129 -6.98 -22.98 1.02
C ASN A 129 -6.22 -22.54 2.29
N LEU A 130 -6.94 -22.01 3.28
CA LEU A 130 -6.39 -21.76 4.61
C LEU A 130 -6.97 -22.78 5.61
N SER A 131 -6.52 -24.03 5.50
CA SER A 131 -7.02 -25.12 6.33
C SER A 131 -6.50 -25.04 7.77
N GLY A 132 -7.35 -25.36 8.73
CA GLY A 132 -6.94 -25.54 10.13
C GLY A 132 -6.30 -26.90 10.40
N CYS A 133 -5.61 -27.01 11.52
CA CYS A 133 -5.05 -28.27 12.00
C CYS A 133 -6.17 -29.21 12.47
N THR A 134 -6.00 -30.52 12.28
CA THR A 134 -7.07 -31.49 12.54
C THR A 134 -7.26 -31.82 14.03
N GLN A 135 -6.25 -31.58 14.85
CA GLN A 135 -6.25 -31.99 16.28
C GLN A 135 -5.90 -30.87 17.25
N HIS A 136 -5.51 -29.71 16.73
CA HIS A 136 -5.04 -28.57 17.51
C HIS A 136 -5.53 -27.27 16.90
N ASP A 137 -5.73 -26.27 17.75
CA ASP A 137 -5.77 -24.91 17.26
C ASP A 137 -4.42 -24.56 16.61
N ASP A 138 -4.43 -23.93 15.47
CA ASP A 138 -3.22 -23.56 14.75
C ASP A 138 -2.93 -22.08 14.87
N THR A 139 -1.78 -21.75 15.42
CA THR A 139 -1.26 -20.38 15.39
C THR A 139 -0.31 -20.28 14.19
N CYS A 140 -0.65 -19.43 13.25
CA CYS A 140 0.11 -19.23 12.03
C CYS A 140 0.18 -17.76 11.63
N TYR A 141 1.04 -17.47 10.66
CA TYR A 141 1.09 -16.17 9.98
C TYR A 141 1.30 -16.38 8.49
N LEU A 142 1.03 -15.34 7.70
CA LEU A 142 1.28 -15.30 6.27
C LEU A 142 2.42 -14.34 5.95
N ARG A 143 3.24 -14.70 4.97
CA ARG A 143 4.23 -13.85 4.32
C ARG A 143 3.80 -13.58 2.90
N PHE A 144 4.07 -12.37 2.42
CA PHE A 144 3.73 -11.96 1.06
C PHE A 144 4.92 -11.25 0.42
N TRP A 145 5.13 -11.50 -0.86
CA TRP A 145 6.06 -10.76 -1.73
C TRP A 145 5.51 -10.76 -3.14
N MET A 146 5.92 -9.82 -3.96
CA MET A 146 5.45 -9.71 -5.33
C MET A 146 6.61 -9.55 -6.31
N HIS A 147 6.35 -9.94 -7.55
CA HIS A 147 7.20 -9.68 -8.69
C HIS A 147 6.50 -8.71 -9.64
N ASP A 148 7.27 -7.85 -10.29
CA ASP A 148 6.81 -7.04 -11.42
C ASP A 148 7.18 -7.71 -12.76
N LYS A 149 6.72 -7.13 -13.88
CA LYS A 149 7.05 -7.64 -15.21
C LYS A 149 8.53 -7.55 -15.56
N ALA A 150 9.28 -6.67 -14.91
CA ALA A 150 10.73 -6.52 -15.06
C ALA A 150 11.52 -7.52 -14.20
N ASN A 151 10.85 -8.40 -13.44
CA ASN A 151 11.40 -9.36 -12.48
C ASN A 151 12.09 -8.71 -11.27
N HIS A 152 11.73 -7.49 -10.90
CA HIS A 152 12.09 -6.99 -9.59
C HIS A 152 11.21 -7.66 -8.54
N VAL A 153 11.77 -7.86 -7.35
CA VAL A 153 11.09 -8.53 -6.24
C VAL A 153 10.96 -7.57 -5.08
N SER A 154 9.75 -7.42 -4.55
CA SER A 154 9.51 -6.61 -3.36
C SER A 154 10.16 -7.22 -2.12
N ASP A 155 10.30 -6.41 -1.07
CA ASP A 155 10.54 -6.96 0.28
C ASP A 155 9.40 -7.89 0.67
N THR A 156 9.73 -8.89 1.51
CA THR A 156 8.74 -9.79 2.09
C THR A 156 8.10 -9.13 3.30
N VAL A 157 6.77 -8.99 3.29
CA VAL A 157 5.99 -8.53 4.44
C VAL A 157 5.31 -9.69 5.16
N GLN A 158 5.11 -9.55 6.46
CA GLN A 158 4.54 -10.59 7.31
C GLN A 158 3.31 -10.06 8.05
N SER A 159 2.24 -10.87 8.09
CA SER A 159 1.07 -10.60 8.93
C SER A 159 1.38 -10.79 10.41
N PRO A 160 0.58 -10.23 11.32
CA PRO A 160 0.49 -10.72 12.70
C PRO A 160 0.14 -12.20 12.73
N ASN A 161 0.38 -12.83 13.89
CA ASN A 161 -0.10 -14.18 14.12
C ASN A 161 -1.63 -14.20 14.22
N ILE A 162 -2.22 -15.20 13.59
CA ILE A 162 -3.65 -15.53 13.72
C ILE A 162 -3.80 -16.91 14.32
N VAL A 163 -4.94 -17.17 14.95
CA VAL A 163 -5.30 -18.47 15.50
C VAL A 163 -6.49 -19.03 14.74
N LEU A 164 -6.32 -20.20 14.18
CA LEU A 164 -7.37 -20.98 13.51
C LEU A 164 -7.86 -22.05 14.48
N LEU A 165 -9.06 -21.85 15.04
CA LEU A 165 -9.61 -22.79 16.01
C LEU A 165 -10.01 -24.10 15.33
N GLN A 166 -9.75 -25.22 16.00
CA GLN A 166 -10.13 -26.53 15.52
C GLN A 166 -11.66 -26.73 15.50
N GLN A 167 -12.37 -26.10 16.40
CA GLN A 167 -13.82 -26.22 16.56
C GLN A 167 -14.58 -25.13 15.82
#